data_9a41fbf79c75067660a066ccce5ab48c
#
_entry.id   9a41fbf79c75067660a066ccce5ab48c
#
_cell.length_a   1.000
_cell.length_b   1.000
_cell.length_c   1.000
_cell.angle_alpha   90.00
_cell.angle_beta   90.00
_cell.angle_gamma   90.00
#
_symmetry.space_group_name_H-M   'P 1'
#
loop_
_entity.id
_entity.type
_entity.pdbx_description
1 polymer ?
#
loop_
_entity_poly.entity_id
_entity_poly.type
_entity_poly.pdbx_seq_one_letter_code
_entity_poly.pdbx_strand_id
1 'polypeptide(L)'
;NPLILRLAHLLLPLFLRFRLRRWLIGGISRIETSPLNPLLHLYQQFQQGKIRLILAFRHSEVEDPLILIHLFSRAIPRAAKEQKIPLTSPIHSHFIYDRGMTIWGGDWLGWVLSRGGGIPIHRGKPLDRTALKTARNLLINGQFPMTIAPEGATNGHSEKVSPLEPGTAQLAFWAVEDLAKQQRSETVFLLPIGIQYHFINPPWTKISKLIQHLEHNLGLPPLPLIAQPDILYERLLTVAETLLLQMEDFYHRFHHCSIPPLAADSNDPIPQQLEQRLNYLLDVALTVAEDYFKIEPQGNLIDRCRRLEEVSWNFIYREDIPSWRGISAFQQGLADWVAEEATLQAKHMRLVESFVAVTSDYITKDNITAERMAEIALILFDCVERIRGVKIPKRPRLGKRWVKITVGEPISASERYGVYKEGRHQAKQAVQDLTAEIQTQLENLIF
;
A
#
# COMPACT_ATOMS: atom_id res chain seq x y z
N ASN A 1 14.46 19.13 5.39
CA ASN A 1 14.78 20.01 6.50
C ASN A 1 15.48 19.21 7.62
N PRO A 2 16.77 19.52 7.98
CA PRO A 2 17.53 18.72 8.94
C PRO A 2 16.92 18.64 10.35
N LEU A 3 16.24 19.68 10.79
CA LEU A 3 15.59 19.70 12.12
C LEU A 3 14.41 18.72 12.17
N ILE A 4 13.59 18.68 11.12
CA ILE A 4 12.45 17.74 11.04
C ILE A 4 12.97 16.31 11.01
N LEU A 5 14.04 16.01 10.26
CA LEU A 5 14.65 14.69 10.22
C LEU A 5 15.18 14.28 11.60
N ARG A 6 15.91 15.16 12.29
CA ARG A 6 16.41 14.89 13.66
C ARG A 6 15.28 14.63 14.64
N LEU A 7 14.21 15.43 14.57
CA LEU A 7 13.02 15.22 15.40
C LEU A 7 12.33 13.89 15.12
N ALA A 8 12.15 13.55 13.84
CA ALA A 8 11.59 12.27 13.43
C ALA A 8 12.43 11.08 13.94
N HIS A 9 13.76 11.16 13.84
CA HIS A 9 14.68 10.14 14.35
C HIS A 9 14.62 10.00 15.88
N LEU A 10 14.48 11.11 16.61
CA LEU A 10 14.36 11.13 18.06
C LEU A 10 13.04 10.49 18.54
N LEU A 11 11.94 10.87 17.90
CA LEU A 11 10.60 10.42 18.26
C LEU A 11 10.25 9.01 17.73
N LEU A 12 11.03 8.48 16.81
CA LEU A 12 10.79 7.18 16.17
C LEU A 12 10.47 6.04 17.17
N PRO A 13 11.20 5.83 18.29
CA PRO A 13 10.88 4.75 19.23
C PRO A 13 9.50 4.87 19.86
N LEU A 14 9.01 6.10 20.04
CA LEU A 14 7.67 6.35 20.56
C LEU A 14 6.60 5.94 19.54
N PHE A 15 6.78 6.33 18.27
CA PHE A 15 5.87 5.95 17.18
C PHE A 15 5.84 4.44 16.94
N LEU A 16 6.97 3.75 17.05
CA LEU A 16 7.03 2.29 16.87
C LEU A 16 6.38 1.54 18.04
N ARG A 17 6.57 1.99 19.29
CA ARG A 17 6.10 1.27 20.48
C ARG A 17 4.67 1.61 20.88
N PHE A 18 4.27 2.87 20.69
CA PHE A 18 3.00 3.38 21.20
C PHE A 18 2.08 3.79 20.04
N ARG A 19 0.77 3.60 20.23
CA ARG A 19 -0.24 4.10 19.33
C ARG A 19 -0.45 5.60 19.59
N LEU A 20 0.27 6.44 18.89
CA LEU A 20 0.13 7.90 19.00
C LEU A 20 -0.98 8.46 18.11
N ARG A 21 -1.46 7.69 17.13
CA ARG A 21 -2.54 8.05 16.20
C ARG A 21 -3.48 6.86 15.97
N ARG A 22 -4.74 7.15 15.61
CA ARG A 22 -5.76 6.09 15.39
C ARG A 22 -5.35 5.11 14.28
N TRP A 23 -4.70 5.60 13.25
CA TRP A 23 -4.27 4.83 12.07
C TRP A 23 -2.95 4.05 12.29
N LEU A 24 -2.19 4.34 13.33
CA LEU A 24 -1.03 3.53 13.72
C LEU A 24 -1.45 2.38 14.63
N ILE A 25 -0.89 1.19 14.43
CA ILE A 25 -1.09 0.05 15.32
C ILE A 25 -0.09 0.11 16.46
N GLY A 26 1.16 0.43 16.16
CA GLY A 26 2.27 0.44 17.11
C GLY A 26 2.61 -0.97 17.62
N GLY A 27 3.37 -1.05 18.71
CA GLY A 27 3.71 -2.32 19.32
C GLY A 27 4.87 -3.07 18.69
N ILE A 28 5.63 -2.38 17.84
CA ILE A 28 6.88 -2.89 17.28
C ILE A 28 7.95 -2.78 18.34
N SER A 29 8.47 -3.91 18.81
CA SER A 29 9.46 -4.00 19.90
C SER A 29 10.88 -4.25 19.40
N ARG A 30 11.03 -4.88 18.24
CA ARG A 30 12.31 -5.23 17.63
C ARG A 30 12.24 -5.09 16.12
N ILE A 31 13.33 -4.61 15.52
CA ILE A 31 13.53 -4.58 14.08
C ILE A 31 14.86 -5.28 13.80
N GLU A 32 14.82 -6.28 12.96
CA GLU A 32 15.96 -7.04 12.49
C GLU A 32 16.23 -6.75 11.01
N THR A 33 17.48 -6.77 10.62
CA THR A 33 17.88 -6.59 9.22
C THR A 33 18.69 -7.79 8.78
N SER A 34 18.46 -8.24 7.53
CA SER A 34 19.42 -9.09 6.84
C SER A 34 20.76 -8.37 6.68
N PRO A 35 21.83 -9.06 6.25
CA PRO A 35 23.07 -8.39 5.91
C PRO A 35 22.83 -7.21 4.97
N LEU A 36 23.33 -6.02 5.35
CA LEU A 36 23.08 -4.77 4.62
C LEU A 36 24.16 -4.47 3.57
N ASN A 37 25.09 -5.39 3.32
CA ASN A 37 26.25 -5.19 2.44
C ASN A 37 25.88 -4.64 1.06
N PRO A 38 24.91 -5.20 0.31
CA PRO A 38 24.53 -4.66 -0.99
C PRO A 38 24.07 -3.19 -0.88
N LEU A 39 23.20 -2.89 0.10
CA LEU A 39 22.69 -1.55 0.32
C LEU A 39 23.80 -0.57 0.72
N LEU A 40 24.73 -0.96 1.61
CA LEU A 40 25.83 -0.10 2.05
C LEU A 40 26.75 0.30 0.89
N HIS A 41 27.12 -0.67 0.06
CA HIS A 41 27.98 -0.42 -1.12
C HIS A 41 27.29 0.48 -2.15
N LEU A 42 26.01 0.22 -2.44
CA LEU A 42 25.24 1.06 -3.36
C LEU A 42 25.05 2.47 -2.78
N TYR A 43 24.76 2.60 -1.48
CA TYR A 43 24.60 3.90 -0.86
C TYR A 43 25.90 4.70 -0.89
N GLN A 44 27.05 4.06 -0.66
CA GLN A 44 28.37 4.66 -0.80
C GLN A 44 28.63 5.15 -2.23
N GLN A 45 28.37 4.28 -3.24
CA GLN A 45 28.54 4.66 -4.66
C GLN A 45 27.59 5.80 -5.05
N PHE A 46 26.37 5.81 -4.51
CA PHE A 46 25.44 6.92 -4.68
C PHE A 46 26.02 8.25 -4.14
N GLN A 47 26.54 8.22 -2.92
CA GLN A 47 27.18 9.42 -2.32
C GLN A 47 28.43 9.86 -3.07
N GLN A 48 29.12 8.95 -3.75
CA GLN A 48 30.25 9.26 -4.64
C GLN A 48 29.81 9.77 -6.02
N GLY A 49 28.52 9.86 -6.31
CA GLY A 49 27.99 10.30 -7.58
C GLY A 49 28.20 9.31 -8.73
N LYS A 50 28.48 8.03 -8.44
CA LYS A 50 28.72 6.98 -9.46
C LYS A 50 27.42 6.36 -9.96
N ILE A 51 26.40 6.35 -9.13
CA ILE A 51 25.10 5.74 -9.43
C ILE A 51 23.93 6.62 -8.98
N ARG A 52 22.75 6.30 -9.50
CA ARG A 52 21.47 6.72 -8.98
C ARG A 52 20.73 5.50 -8.45
N LEU A 53 20.02 5.66 -7.33
CA LEU A 53 19.48 4.53 -6.59
C LEU A 53 18.00 4.73 -6.28
N ILE A 54 17.19 3.72 -6.61
CA ILE A 54 15.79 3.57 -6.19
C ILE A 54 15.72 2.39 -5.24
N LEU A 55 15.15 2.57 -4.05
CA LEU A 55 14.79 1.50 -3.15
C LEU A 55 13.31 1.18 -3.38
N ALA A 56 13.03 0.00 -3.95
CA ALA A 56 11.68 -0.49 -4.18
C ALA A 56 11.26 -1.34 -2.98
N PHE A 57 10.45 -0.79 -2.08
CA PHE A 57 10.10 -1.48 -0.84
C PHE A 57 8.70 -2.06 -0.88
N ARG A 58 8.53 -3.18 -0.22
CA ARG A 58 7.25 -3.81 0.01
C ARG A 58 6.41 -2.99 1.00
N HIS A 59 5.12 -2.76 0.68
CA HIS A 59 4.23 -1.91 1.47
C HIS A 59 3.02 -2.68 2.00
N SER A 60 3.20 -3.39 3.10
CA SER A 60 2.15 -4.20 3.74
C SER A 60 1.36 -3.44 4.81
N GLU A 61 2.01 -2.50 5.51
CA GLU A 61 1.45 -1.83 6.67
C GLU A 61 1.69 -0.31 6.63
N VAL A 62 0.81 0.45 7.28
CA VAL A 62 0.95 1.91 7.43
C VAL A 62 2.19 2.33 8.22
N GLU A 63 2.80 1.42 8.97
CA GLU A 63 4.03 1.65 9.72
C GLU A 63 5.32 1.51 8.88
N ASP A 64 5.26 0.99 7.65
CA ASP A 64 6.45 0.76 6.82
C ASP A 64 7.33 2.00 6.63
N PRO A 65 6.80 3.23 6.46
CA PRO A 65 7.63 4.42 6.44
C PRO A 65 8.45 4.64 7.72
N LEU A 66 7.92 4.25 8.89
CA LEU A 66 8.65 4.33 10.15
C LEU A 66 9.77 3.27 10.21
N ILE A 67 9.53 2.10 9.62
CA ILE A 67 10.54 1.03 9.50
C ILE A 67 11.70 1.50 8.59
N LEU A 68 11.38 2.18 7.48
CA LEU A 68 12.39 2.76 6.60
C LEU A 68 13.16 3.89 7.29
N ILE A 69 12.50 4.75 8.08
CA ILE A 69 13.20 5.74 8.90
C ILE A 69 14.18 5.05 9.87
N HIS A 70 13.80 3.91 10.47
CA HIS A 70 14.72 3.12 11.29
C HIS A 70 15.91 2.58 10.49
N LEU A 71 15.66 2.05 9.29
CA LEU A 71 16.71 1.56 8.39
C LEU A 71 17.75 2.65 8.12
N PHE A 72 17.31 3.83 7.69
CA PHE A 72 18.22 4.94 7.34
C PHE A 72 18.88 5.60 8.55
N SER A 73 18.14 5.77 9.67
CA SER A 73 18.66 6.52 10.81
C SER A 73 19.48 5.71 11.80
N ARG A 74 19.36 4.37 11.77
CA ARG A 74 19.99 3.49 12.75
C ARG A 74 20.69 2.28 12.17
N ALA A 75 20.00 1.47 11.33
CA ALA A 75 20.55 0.23 10.84
C ALA A 75 21.73 0.46 9.88
N ILE A 76 21.56 1.30 8.86
CA ILE A 76 22.63 1.64 7.89
C ILE A 76 23.83 2.29 8.60
N PRO A 77 23.67 3.36 9.44
CA PRO A 77 24.81 3.97 10.12
C PRO A 77 25.58 3.00 11.01
N ARG A 78 24.86 2.12 11.73
CA ARG A 78 25.49 1.10 12.58
C ARG A 78 26.28 0.08 11.75
N ALA A 79 25.67 -0.49 10.72
CA ALA A 79 26.31 -1.48 9.86
C ALA A 79 27.52 -0.87 9.10
N ALA A 80 27.40 0.37 8.63
CA ALA A 80 28.50 1.08 7.99
C ALA A 80 29.71 1.28 8.94
N LYS A 81 29.44 1.62 10.22
CA LYS A 81 30.49 1.75 11.25
C LYS A 81 31.15 0.40 11.53
N GLU A 82 30.36 -0.67 11.69
CA GLU A 82 30.86 -2.04 11.94
C GLU A 82 31.75 -2.53 10.78
N GLN A 83 31.39 -2.21 9.55
CA GLN A 83 32.11 -2.62 8.33
C GLN A 83 33.18 -1.61 7.88
N LYS A 84 33.35 -0.51 8.59
CA LYS A 84 34.29 0.61 8.27
C LYS A 84 34.03 1.20 6.87
N ILE A 85 32.77 1.20 6.41
CA ILE A 85 32.36 1.86 5.14
C ILE A 85 32.08 3.32 5.44
N PRO A 86 32.80 4.27 4.83
CA PRO A 86 32.57 5.70 5.06
C PRO A 86 31.27 6.14 4.38
N LEU A 87 30.32 6.63 5.16
CA LEU A 87 29.08 7.26 4.67
C LEU A 87 28.93 8.66 5.26
N THR A 88 28.52 9.61 4.43
CA THR A 88 28.26 10.99 4.81
C THR A 88 26.86 11.13 5.39
N SER A 89 26.74 11.76 6.56
CA SER A 89 25.44 12.06 7.20
C SER A 89 24.86 13.39 6.67
N PRO A 90 23.53 13.53 6.63
CA PRO A 90 22.52 12.59 7.08
C PRO A 90 22.29 11.46 6.06
N ILE A 91 22.08 10.23 6.57
CA ILE A 91 21.66 9.09 5.76
C ILE A 91 20.14 9.08 5.71
N HIS A 92 19.57 9.22 4.52
CA HIS A 92 18.14 9.41 4.30
C HIS A 92 17.76 9.04 2.86
N SER A 93 16.46 9.08 2.53
CA SER A 93 15.93 8.95 1.17
C SER A 93 14.85 9.97 0.88
N HIS A 94 14.71 10.38 -0.38
CA HIS A 94 13.45 10.93 -0.88
C HIS A 94 12.41 9.82 -0.96
N PHE A 95 11.13 10.17 -0.85
CA PHE A 95 10.05 9.17 -0.95
C PHE A 95 8.82 9.78 -1.61
N ILE A 96 8.06 8.91 -2.27
CA ILE A 96 6.77 9.28 -2.85
C ILE A 96 5.67 8.92 -1.85
N TYR A 97 4.70 9.81 -1.64
CA TYR A 97 3.55 9.55 -0.81
C TYR A 97 2.25 10.03 -1.47
N ASP A 98 1.15 9.38 -1.12
CA ASP A 98 -0.18 9.77 -1.60
C ASP A 98 -0.61 11.11 -0.98
N ARG A 99 -0.94 12.09 -1.81
CA ARG A 99 -1.48 13.40 -1.38
C ARG A 99 -2.76 13.24 -0.55
N GLY A 100 -3.56 12.22 -0.82
CA GLY A 100 -4.75 11.88 -0.04
C GLY A 100 -4.49 11.58 1.44
N MET A 101 -3.23 11.31 1.83
CA MET A 101 -2.88 11.09 3.23
C MET A 101 -3.21 12.29 4.14
N THR A 102 -3.20 13.51 3.62
CA THR A 102 -3.54 14.71 4.39
C THR A 102 -5.01 14.75 4.80
N ILE A 103 -5.91 14.12 4.06
CA ILE A 103 -7.34 14.07 4.34
C ILE A 103 -7.64 13.31 5.63
N TRP A 104 -6.99 12.18 5.82
CA TRP A 104 -7.18 11.34 7.00
C TRP A 104 -6.11 11.54 8.08
N GLY A 105 -4.91 11.96 7.72
CA GLY A 105 -3.80 12.22 8.63
C GLY A 105 -3.75 13.67 9.15
N GLY A 106 -4.40 14.60 8.45
CA GLY A 106 -4.40 16.04 8.69
C GLY A 106 -3.30 16.78 7.93
N ASP A 107 -3.50 18.07 7.68
CA ASP A 107 -2.59 18.93 6.90
C ASP A 107 -1.17 19.00 7.45
N TRP A 108 -1.04 18.89 8.79
CA TRP A 108 0.26 18.84 9.47
C TRP A 108 1.12 17.67 8.96
N LEU A 109 0.49 16.55 8.58
CA LEU A 109 1.21 15.37 8.07
C LEU A 109 1.86 15.69 6.71
N GLY A 110 1.12 16.31 5.79
CA GLY A 110 1.68 16.77 4.50
C GLY A 110 2.82 17.77 4.70
N TRP A 111 2.68 18.68 5.69
CA TRP A 111 3.73 19.62 6.07
C TRP A 111 4.99 18.92 6.57
N VAL A 112 4.87 17.89 7.41
CA VAL A 112 6.01 17.09 7.89
C VAL A 112 6.63 16.27 6.77
N LEU A 113 5.80 15.56 5.98
CA LEU A 113 6.28 14.69 4.90
C LEU A 113 7.06 15.46 3.84
N SER A 114 6.55 16.62 3.40
CA SER A 114 7.25 17.45 2.41
C SER A 114 8.61 17.96 2.92
N ARG A 115 8.71 18.31 4.20
CA ARG A 115 9.97 18.72 4.83
C ARG A 115 10.90 17.57 5.16
N GLY A 116 10.35 16.37 5.24
CA GLY A 116 11.08 15.10 5.33
C GLY A 116 11.65 14.61 4.00
N GLY A 117 11.44 15.31 2.88
CA GLY A 117 11.92 14.89 1.56
C GLY A 117 10.88 14.10 0.75
N GLY A 118 9.63 14.11 1.19
CA GLY A 118 8.52 13.46 0.52
C GLY A 118 8.01 14.26 -0.69
N ILE A 119 7.57 13.53 -1.71
CA ILE A 119 6.98 14.04 -2.94
C ILE A 119 5.51 13.63 -2.93
N PRO A 120 4.56 14.57 -2.82
CA PRO A 120 3.15 14.25 -2.93
C PRO A 120 2.80 13.87 -4.37
N ILE A 121 2.10 12.75 -4.56
CA ILE A 121 1.56 12.34 -5.85
C ILE A 121 0.05 12.18 -5.77
N HIS A 122 -0.65 12.60 -6.82
CA HIS A 122 -2.05 12.26 -7.01
C HIS A 122 -2.17 10.86 -7.58
N ARG A 123 -2.66 9.94 -6.78
CA ARG A 123 -3.06 8.62 -7.26
C ARG A 123 -4.31 8.80 -8.14
N GLY A 124 -4.38 8.04 -9.23
CA GLY A 124 -5.52 8.12 -10.14
C GLY A 124 -5.39 9.14 -11.28
N LYS A 125 -4.64 10.22 -11.13
CA LYS A 125 -4.32 11.07 -12.29
C LYS A 125 -3.36 10.35 -13.22
N PRO A 126 -3.72 10.09 -14.50
CA PRO A 126 -2.84 9.38 -15.44
C PRO A 126 -1.45 10.01 -15.57
N LEU A 127 -1.32 11.32 -15.29
CA LEU A 127 -0.08 12.07 -15.34
C LEU A 127 -0.11 13.26 -14.37
N ASP A 128 0.30 13.04 -13.11
CA ASP A 128 0.71 14.18 -12.26
C ASP A 128 2.08 14.70 -12.72
N ARG A 129 2.05 15.54 -13.79
CA ARG A 129 3.26 16.07 -14.44
C ARG A 129 4.19 16.77 -13.45
N THR A 130 3.64 17.45 -12.46
CA THR A 130 4.42 18.22 -11.48
C THR A 130 5.14 17.27 -10.51
N ALA A 131 4.44 16.29 -9.96
CA ALA A 131 5.03 15.29 -9.09
C ALA A 131 6.07 14.44 -9.82
N LEU A 132 5.75 13.96 -11.03
CA LEU A 132 6.68 13.18 -11.86
C LEU A 132 7.94 13.98 -12.24
N LYS A 133 7.78 15.25 -12.64
CA LYS A 133 8.94 16.12 -12.91
C LYS A 133 9.82 16.31 -11.68
N THR A 134 9.20 16.49 -10.51
CA THR A 134 9.92 16.62 -9.23
C THR A 134 10.63 15.32 -8.88
N ALA A 135 9.96 14.16 -9.01
CA ALA A 135 10.54 12.85 -8.74
C ALA A 135 11.73 12.56 -9.67
N ARG A 136 11.59 12.78 -10.99
CA ARG A 136 12.69 12.65 -11.97
C ARG A 136 13.86 13.53 -11.62
N ASN A 137 13.61 14.81 -11.32
CA ASN A 137 14.68 15.75 -10.96
C ASN A 137 15.40 15.33 -9.67
N LEU A 138 14.65 14.95 -8.63
CA LEU A 138 15.26 14.50 -7.36
C LEU A 138 16.00 13.16 -7.52
N LEU A 139 15.56 12.27 -8.38
CA LEU A 139 16.24 11.02 -8.63
C LEU A 139 17.61 11.24 -9.28
N ILE A 140 17.72 12.13 -10.27
CA ILE A 140 18.99 12.37 -10.98
C ILE A 140 19.88 13.41 -10.31
N ASN A 141 19.32 14.39 -9.57
CA ASN A 141 20.06 15.52 -8.98
C ASN A 141 19.98 15.58 -7.46
N GLY A 142 19.12 14.76 -6.83
CA GLY A 142 18.90 14.80 -5.38
C GLY A 142 20.12 14.31 -4.59
N GLN A 143 20.23 14.80 -3.35
CA GLN A 143 21.27 14.41 -2.40
C GLN A 143 21.01 13.05 -1.74
N PHE A 144 19.82 12.48 -1.92
CA PHE A 144 19.39 11.20 -1.34
C PHE A 144 18.85 10.29 -2.43
N PRO A 145 18.95 8.95 -2.27
CA PRO A 145 18.27 8.01 -3.13
C PRO A 145 16.75 8.18 -3.03
N MET A 146 16.02 7.56 -3.96
CA MET A 146 14.56 7.56 -3.97
C MET A 146 14.03 6.26 -3.37
N THR A 147 13.02 6.34 -2.50
CA THR A 147 12.31 5.19 -1.95
C THR A 147 10.87 5.20 -2.44
N ILE A 148 10.43 4.10 -3.03
CA ILE A 148 9.11 3.96 -3.67
C ILE A 148 8.48 2.64 -3.26
N ALA A 149 7.16 2.66 -3.00
CA ALA A 149 6.34 1.46 -2.85
C ALA A 149 5.73 1.10 -4.21
N PRO A 150 6.24 0.10 -4.93
CA PRO A 150 5.73 -0.23 -6.27
C PRO A 150 4.33 -0.85 -6.25
N GLU A 151 3.85 -1.34 -5.11
CA GLU A 151 2.47 -1.82 -4.92
C GLU A 151 1.43 -0.68 -4.96
N GLY A 152 1.86 0.57 -4.82
CA GLY A 152 1.00 1.75 -4.86
C GLY A 152 0.10 1.94 -3.63
N ALA A 153 -0.21 0.90 -2.86
CA ALA A 153 -1.00 0.93 -1.62
C ALA A 153 -0.53 -0.13 -0.63
N THR A 154 -0.96 0.01 0.64
CA THR A 154 -0.83 -1.07 1.63
C THR A 154 -1.83 -2.18 1.31
N ASN A 155 -1.39 -3.43 1.33
CA ASN A 155 -2.25 -4.58 1.06
C ASN A 155 -2.73 -5.31 2.33
N GLY A 156 -2.18 -4.99 3.50
CA GLY A 156 -2.55 -5.62 4.78
C GLY A 156 -2.03 -7.04 4.98
N HIS A 157 -1.18 -7.56 4.09
CA HIS A 157 -0.62 -8.91 4.14
C HIS A 157 0.89 -8.86 4.28
N SER A 158 1.47 -9.48 5.32
CA SER A 158 2.93 -9.56 5.52
C SER A 158 3.62 -10.56 4.58
N GLU A 159 2.88 -11.54 4.08
CA GLU A 159 3.41 -12.67 3.32
C GLU A 159 2.93 -12.73 1.87
N LYS A 160 2.37 -11.62 1.35
CA LYS A 160 1.92 -11.54 -0.04
C LYS A 160 2.23 -10.19 -0.65
N VAL A 161 2.88 -10.18 -1.81
CA VAL A 161 3.10 -8.97 -2.62
C VAL A 161 1.90 -8.76 -3.53
N SER A 162 1.33 -7.55 -3.54
CA SER A 162 0.33 -7.18 -4.52
C SER A 162 0.95 -7.02 -5.91
N PRO A 163 0.15 -7.13 -6.98
CA PRO A 163 0.63 -6.79 -8.32
C PRO A 163 1.24 -5.39 -8.35
N LEU A 164 2.44 -5.27 -8.92
CA LEU A 164 3.16 -4.01 -8.93
C LEU A 164 2.66 -3.06 -10.04
N GLU A 165 2.60 -1.79 -9.71
CA GLU A 165 2.38 -0.72 -10.69
C GLU A 165 3.68 -0.47 -11.49
N PRO A 166 3.59 -0.25 -12.83
CA PRO A 166 4.78 -0.06 -13.68
C PRO A 166 5.51 1.25 -13.45
N GLY A 167 4.95 2.15 -12.63
CA GLY A 167 5.46 3.49 -12.40
C GLY A 167 6.90 3.53 -11.86
N THR A 168 7.29 2.59 -11.01
CA THR A 168 8.65 2.51 -10.46
C THR A 168 9.67 2.15 -11.54
N ALA A 169 9.40 1.15 -12.36
CA ALA A 169 10.23 0.76 -13.49
C ALA A 169 10.31 1.87 -14.54
N GLN A 170 9.19 2.49 -14.86
CA GLN A 170 9.12 3.62 -15.79
C GLN A 170 9.96 4.82 -15.32
N LEU A 171 9.91 5.16 -14.02
CA LEU A 171 10.72 6.23 -13.44
C LEU A 171 12.22 5.94 -13.54
N ALA A 172 12.63 4.66 -13.37
CA ALA A 172 14.00 4.24 -13.51
C ALA A 172 14.52 4.45 -14.96
N PHE A 173 13.74 4.05 -15.97
CA PHE A 173 14.09 4.28 -17.37
C PHE A 173 14.13 5.77 -17.73
N TRP A 174 13.19 6.56 -17.22
CA TRP A 174 13.24 8.02 -17.41
C TRP A 174 14.48 8.66 -16.79
N ALA A 175 14.94 8.14 -15.63
CA ALA A 175 16.18 8.63 -15.04
C ALA A 175 17.40 8.30 -15.92
N VAL A 176 17.47 7.08 -16.50
CA VAL A 176 18.53 6.73 -17.46
C VAL A 176 18.48 7.64 -18.68
N GLU A 177 17.29 7.88 -19.24
CA GLU A 177 17.09 8.78 -20.38
C GLU A 177 17.55 10.22 -20.06
N ASP A 178 17.20 10.75 -18.90
CA ASP A 178 17.55 12.10 -18.48
C ASP A 178 19.06 12.25 -18.24
N LEU A 179 19.72 11.23 -17.66
CA LEU A 179 21.18 11.18 -17.51
C LEU A 179 21.86 11.15 -18.87
N ALA A 180 21.38 10.33 -19.80
CA ALA A 180 21.93 10.25 -21.15
C ALA A 180 21.81 11.58 -21.91
N LYS A 181 20.65 12.27 -21.81
CA LYS A 181 20.45 13.61 -22.38
C LYS A 181 21.41 14.66 -21.80
N GLN A 182 21.81 14.50 -20.53
CA GLN A 182 22.77 15.37 -19.84
C GLN A 182 24.23 14.90 -20.02
N GLN A 183 24.48 13.87 -20.83
CA GLN A 183 25.83 13.29 -21.05
C GLN A 183 26.49 12.83 -19.74
N ARG A 184 25.70 12.34 -18.81
CA ARG A 184 26.15 11.82 -17.51
C ARG A 184 26.28 10.30 -17.55
N SER A 185 27.25 9.75 -16.83
CA SER A 185 27.63 8.34 -16.86
C SER A 185 27.14 7.50 -15.69
N GLU A 186 26.35 8.07 -14.78
CA GLU A 186 25.83 7.33 -13.62
C GLU A 186 24.90 6.20 -14.05
N THR A 187 25.07 5.05 -13.43
CA THR A 187 24.19 3.89 -13.60
C THR A 187 22.98 4.00 -12.67
N VAL A 188 21.80 3.68 -13.15
CA VAL A 188 20.57 3.65 -12.36
C VAL A 188 20.29 2.23 -11.87
N PHE A 189 20.26 2.06 -10.55
CA PHE A 189 19.91 0.80 -9.88
C PHE A 189 18.58 0.88 -9.14
N LEU A 190 17.86 -0.25 -9.17
CA LEU A 190 16.76 -0.51 -8.24
C LEU A 190 17.22 -1.56 -7.23
N LEU A 191 16.85 -1.38 -5.97
CA LEU A 191 17.15 -2.31 -4.90
C LEU A 191 15.86 -2.70 -4.20
N PRO A 192 15.40 -3.95 -4.33
CA PRO A 192 14.23 -4.45 -3.63
C PRO A 192 14.46 -4.55 -2.13
N ILE A 193 13.47 -4.13 -1.34
CA ILE A 193 13.49 -4.17 0.13
C ILE A 193 12.24 -4.89 0.62
N GLY A 194 12.40 -6.07 1.20
CA GLY A 194 11.36 -6.81 1.89
C GLY A 194 11.13 -6.27 3.30
N ILE A 195 9.85 -6.13 3.69
CA ILE A 195 9.44 -5.79 5.07
C ILE A 195 8.41 -6.83 5.48
N GLN A 196 8.68 -7.55 6.58
CA GLN A 196 7.78 -8.55 7.15
C GLN A 196 7.52 -8.28 8.64
N TYR A 197 6.26 -8.50 9.05
CA TYR A 197 5.82 -8.35 10.43
C TYR A 197 5.51 -9.71 11.02
N HIS A 198 6.02 -9.96 12.22
CA HIS A 198 5.79 -11.18 12.95
C HIS A 198 5.34 -10.87 14.38
N PHE A 199 4.48 -11.70 14.95
CA PHE A 199 4.19 -11.63 16.38
C PHE A 199 5.34 -12.24 17.18
N ILE A 200 5.66 -11.64 18.33
CA ILE A 200 6.63 -12.24 19.28
C ILE A 200 6.05 -13.52 19.87
N ASN A 201 4.76 -13.47 20.22
CA ASN A 201 3.97 -14.63 20.66
C ASN A 201 2.65 -14.63 19.91
N PRO A 202 2.25 -15.76 19.32
CA PRO A 202 0.98 -15.88 18.59
C PRO A 202 -0.22 -15.46 19.46
N PRO A 203 -0.99 -14.44 19.07
CA PRO A 203 -2.02 -13.85 19.93
C PRO A 203 -3.40 -14.51 19.74
N TRP A 204 -3.49 -15.84 19.75
CA TRP A 204 -4.70 -16.61 19.42
C TRP A 204 -5.95 -16.17 20.19
N THR A 205 -5.83 -15.91 21.51
CA THR A 205 -6.94 -15.42 22.32
C THR A 205 -7.48 -14.07 21.85
N LYS A 206 -6.61 -13.16 21.37
CA LYS A 206 -7.05 -11.86 20.87
C LYS A 206 -7.61 -11.95 19.46
N ILE A 207 -7.10 -12.87 18.63
CA ILE A 207 -7.67 -13.20 17.33
C ILE A 207 -9.08 -13.76 17.54
N SER A 208 -9.28 -14.69 18.50
CA SER A 208 -10.59 -15.21 18.87
C SER A 208 -11.58 -14.11 19.29
N LYS A 209 -11.12 -13.13 20.11
CA LYS A 209 -11.94 -11.96 20.49
C LYS A 209 -12.30 -11.08 19.29
N LEU A 210 -11.39 -10.91 18.35
CA LEU A 210 -11.66 -10.15 17.13
C LEU A 210 -12.69 -10.84 16.25
N ILE A 211 -12.56 -12.16 16.04
CA ILE A 211 -13.54 -12.97 15.29
C ILE A 211 -14.91 -12.91 15.99
N GLN A 212 -14.97 -13.08 17.31
CA GLN A 212 -16.22 -12.97 18.09
C GLN A 212 -16.87 -11.57 17.92
N HIS A 213 -16.07 -10.51 17.87
CA HIS A 213 -16.58 -9.16 17.60
C HIS A 213 -17.16 -9.05 16.18
N LEU A 214 -16.54 -9.66 15.17
CA LEU A 214 -17.07 -9.72 13.80
C LEU A 214 -18.37 -10.52 13.72
N GLU A 215 -18.41 -11.69 14.34
CA GLU A 215 -19.62 -12.51 14.43
C GLU A 215 -20.80 -11.73 15.02
N HIS A 216 -20.55 -11.05 16.14
CA HIS A 216 -21.57 -10.21 16.77
C HIS A 216 -22.08 -9.09 15.84
N ASN A 217 -21.18 -8.40 15.14
CA ASN A 217 -21.56 -7.32 14.23
C ASN A 217 -22.33 -7.81 12.99
N LEU A 218 -22.12 -9.04 12.58
CA LEU A 218 -22.83 -9.69 11.47
C LEU A 218 -24.12 -10.42 11.88
N GLY A 219 -24.47 -10.40 13.18
CA GLY A 219 -25.67 -11.05 13.70
C GLY A 219 -25.55 -12.58 13.85
N LEU A 220 -24.33 -13.11 13.84
CA LEU A 220 -24.07 -14.51 14.11
C LEU A 220 -24.27 -14.84 15.62
N PRO A 221 -24.68 -16.08 15.96
CA PRO A 221 -24.85 -16.48 17.34
C PRO A 221 -23.52 -16.40 18.11
N PRO A 222 -23.54 -16.03 19.39
CA PRO A 222 -22.34 -15.92 20.19
C PRO A 222 -21.71 -17.31 20.41
N LEU A 223 -20.43 -17.43 20.07
CA LEU A 223 -19.63 -18.62 20.30
C LEU A 223 -18.61 -18.39 21.42
N PRO A 224 -18.21 -19.45 22.17
CA PRO A 224 -17.22 -19.33 23.24
C PRO A 224 -15.87 -18.87 22.68
N LEU A 225 -15.05 -18.29 23.56
CA LEU A 225 -13.66 -17.94 23.24
C LEU A 225 -12.83 -19.22 23.16
N ILE A 226 -12.38 -19.56 21.97
CA ILE A 226 -11.54 -20.72 21.68
C ILE A 226 -10.28 -20.22 20.98
N ALA A 227 -9.10 -20.64 21.45
CA ALA A 227 -7.82 -20.20 20.89
C ALA A 227 -7.14 -21.27 20.03
N GLN A 228 -7.92 -22.22 19.51
CA GLN A 228 -7.43 -23.29 18.62
C GLN A 228 -7.43 -22.80 17.17
N PRO A 229 -6.29 -22.86 16.43
CA PRO A 229 -6.17 -22.31 15.09
C PRO A 229 -7.20 -22.84 14.10
N ASP A 230 -7.42 -24.17 14.06
CA ASP A 230 -8.35 -24.80 13.12
C ASP A 230 -9.81 -24.34 13.34
N ILE A 231 -10.23 -24.23 14.60
CA ILE A 231 -11.57 -23.74 14.93
C ILE A 231 -11.71 -22.27 14.56
N LEU A 232 -10.67 -21.46 14.81
CA LEU A 232 -10.68 -20.06 14.42
C LEU A 232 -10.70 -19.87 12.91
N TYR A 233 -10.07 -20.75 12.16
CA TYR A 233 -10.11 -20.76 10.70
C TYR A 233 -11.53 -20.99 10.18
N GLU A 234 -12.22 -22.03 10.66
CA GLU A 234 -13.61 -22.30 10.26
C GLU A 234 -14.55 -21.14 10.63
N ARG A 235 -14.38 -20.54 11.81
CA ARG A 235 -15.15 -19.36 12.22
C ARG A 235 -14.87 -18.15 11.31
N LEU A 236 -13.62 -17.96 10.92
CA LEU A 236 -13.23 -16.87 10.02
C LEU A 236 -13.86 -17.03 8.63
N LEU A 237 -13.91 -18.27 8.11
CA LEU A 237 -14.62 -18.60 6.86
C LEU A 237 -16.12 -18.29 6.97
N THR A 238 -16.76 -18.69 8.09
CA THR A 238 -18.17 -18.37 8.34
C THR A 238 -18.43 -16.86 8.39
N VAL A 239 -17.55 -16.10 9.04
CA VAL A 239 -17.61 -14.64 9.06
C VAL A 239 -17.48 -14.05 7.65
N ALA A 240 -16.52 -14.54 6.86
CA ALA A 240 -16.30 -14.08 5.49
C ALA A 240 -17.50 -14.40 4.59
N GLU A 241 -18.05 -15.60 4.67
CA GLU A 241 -19.24 -16.02 3.93
C GLU A 241 -20.46 -15.19 4.30
N THR A 242 -20.71 -14.98 5.60
CA THR A 242 -21.84 -14.19 6.07
C THR A 242 -21.75 -12.73 5.62
N LEU A 243 -20.56 -12.13 5.69
CA LEU A 243 -20.33 -10.78 5.19
C LEU A 243 -20.60 -10.69 3.69
N LEU A 244 -20.10 -11.67 2.92
CA LEU A 244 -20.28 -11.74 1.47
C LEU A 244 -21.76 -11.87 1.11
N LEU A 245 -22.50 -12.76 1.74
CA LEU A 245 -23.95 -12.93 1.54
C LEU A 245 -24.73 -11.64 1.84
N GLN A 246 -24.42 -10.96 2.93
CA GLN A 246 -25.08 -9.68 3.27
C GLN A 246 -24.76 -8.58 2.25
N MET A 247 -23.55 -8.53 1.74
CA MET A 247 -23.15 -7.58 0.70
C MET A 247 -23.81 -7.90 -0.66
N GLU A 248 -23.87 -9.17 -1.04
CA GLU A 248 -24.56 -9.60 -2.26
C GLU A 248 -26.06 -9.23 -2.20
N ASP A 249 -26.73 -9.48 -1.07
CA ASP A 249 -28.11 -9.09 -0.84
C ASP A 249 -28.30 -7.55 -0.94
N PHE A 250 -27.36 -6.78 -0.38
CA PHE A 250 -27.36 -5.32 -0.49
C PHE A 250 -27.29 -4.85 -1.95
N TYR A 251 -26.36 -5.36 -2.75
CA TYR A 251 -26.24 -4.98 -4.16
C TYR A 251 -27.44 -5.44 -4.99
N HIS A 252 -27.98 -6.61 -4.70
CA HIS A 252 -29.20 -7.10 -5.35
C HIS A 252 -30.42 -6.20 -5.06
N ARG A 253 -30.67 -5.86 -3.80
CA ARG A 253 -31.87 -5.09 -3.39
C ARG A 253 -31.80 -3.60 -3.75
N PHE A 254 -30.65 -2.99 -3.55
CA PHE A 254 -30.54 -1.51 -3.62
C PHE A 254 -29.92 -1.01 -4.91
N HIS A 255 -29.12 -1.83 -5.58
CA HIS A 255 -28.51 -1.50 -6.85
C HIS A 255 -29.05 -2.33 -8.03
N HIS A 256 -29.98 -3.25 -7.76
CA HIS A 256 -30.62 -4.12 -8.77
C HIS A 256 -29.61 -4.93 -9.59
N CYS A 257 -28.45 -5.22 -9.01
CA CYS A 257 -27.41 -5.99 -9.68
C CYS A 257 -27.68 -7.50 -9.52
N SER A 258 -27.50 -8.23 -10.60
CA SER A 258 -27.55 -9.70 -10.57
C SER A 258 -26.14 -10.23 -10.31
N ILE A 259 -25.96 -10.88 -9.16
CA ILE A 259 -24.72 -11.61 -8.88
C ILE A 259 -25.02 -13.08 -9.22
N PRO A 260 -24.29 -13.70 -10.16
CA PRO A 260 -24.55 -15.06 -10.56
C PRO A 260 -24.40 -15.99 -9.34
N PRO A 261 -25.36 -16.91 -9.10
CA PRO A 261 -25.15 -17.95 -8.12
C PRO A 261 -23.96 -18.81 -8.55
N LEU A 262 -23.19 -19.32 -7.59
CA LEU A 262 -22.18 -20.33 -7.91
C LEU A 262 -22.84 -21.49 -8.66
N ALA A 263 -22.12 -22.08 -9.60
CA ALA A 263 -22.57 -23.27 -10.26
C ALA A 263 -22.91 -24.35 -9.20
N ALA A 264 -24.14 -24.87 -9.23
CA ALA A 264 -24.64 -25.82 -8.23
C ALA A 264 -23.77 -27.09 -8.11
N ASP A 265 -22.96 -27.37 -9.13
CA ASP A 265 -22.06 -28.51 -9.24
C ASP A 265 -20.59 -28.18 -8.99
N SER A 266 -20.26 -26.98 -8.42
CA SER A 266 -18.88 -26.65 -8.11
C SER A 266 -18.35 -27.54 -6.98
N ASN A 267 -17.44 -28.45 -7.32
CA ASN A 267 -16.67 -29.25 -6.37
C ASN A 267 -15.47 -28.50 -5.77
N ASP A 268 -15.38 -27.20 -6.03
CA ASP A 268 -14.27 -26.39 -5.53
C ASP A 268 -14.32 -26.27 -4.00
N PRO A 269 -13.17 -26.25 -3.33
CA PRO A 269 -13.11 -25.99 -1.89
C PRO A 269 -13.78 -24.66 -1.51
N ILE A 270 -14.37 -24.59 -0.32
CA ILE A 270 -15.08 -23.39 0.19
C ILE A 270 -14.28 -22.10 -0.01
N PRO A 271 -12.96 -22.01 0.31
CA PRO A 271 -12.20 -20.79 0.10
C PRO A 271 -12.17 -20.32 -1.37
N GLN A 272 -12.09 -21.23 -2.33
CA GLN A 272 -12.12 -20.91 -3.75
C GLN A 272 -13.48 -20.40 -4.20
N GLN A 273 -14.56 -21.03 -3.69
CA GLN A 273 -15.92 -20.54 -3.94
C GLN A 273 -16.12 -19.11 -3.38
N LEU A 274 -15.63 -18.84 -2.17
CA LEU A 274 -15.68 -17.49 -1.58
C LEU A 274 -14.88 -16.48 -2.40
N GLU A 275 -13.71 -16.86 -2.92
CA GLU A 275 -12.89 -15.99 -3.79
C GLU A 275 -13.63 -15.67 -5.10
N GLN A 276 -14.26 -16.64 -5.75
CA GLN A 276 -15.02 -16.41 -6.97
C GLN A 276 -16.19 -15.44 -6.71
N ARG A 277 -16.98 -15.69 -5.65
CA ARG A 277 -18.08 -14.79 -5.24
C ARG A 277 -17.57 -13.38 -4.91
N LEU A 278 -16.48 -13.30 -4.18
CA LEU A 278 -15.83 -12.01 -3.86
C LEU A 278 -15.46 -11.26 -5.14
N ASN A 279 -14.82 -11.91 -6.11
CA ASN A 279 -14.42 -11.27 -7.37
C ASN A 279 -15.64 -10.75 -8.15
N TYR A 280 -16.74 -11.48 -8.19
CA TYR A 280 -18.00 -10.99 -8.78
C TYR A 280 -18.57 -9.79 -8.02
N LEU A 281 -18.58 -9.84 -6.68
CA LEU A 281 -19.04 -8.72 -5.86
C LEU A 281 -18.19 -7.47 -6.08
N LEU A 282 -16.84 -7.61 -6.17
CA LEU A 282 -15.93 -6.51 -6.42
C LEU A 282 -16.16 -5.87 -7.80
N ASP A 283 -16.41 -6.68 -8.83
CA ASP A 283 -16.76 -6.20 -10.16
C ASP A 283 -18.06 -5.41 -10.16
N VAL A 284 -19.11 -5.94 -9.53
CA VAL A 284 -20.41 -5.28 -9.36
C VAL A 284 -20.25 -3.95 -8.60
N ALA A 285 -19.47 -3.94 -7.52
CA ALA A 285 -19.25 -2.74 -6.74
C ALA A 285 -18.57 -1.62 -7.57
N LEU A 286 -17.59 -1.96 -8.39
CA LEU A 286 -16.97 -0.98 -9.30
C LEU A 286 -17.96 -0.50 -10.37
N THR A 287 -18.74 -1.40 -10.97
CA THR A 287 -19.74 -1.04 -11.99
C THR A 287 -20.75 -0.05 -11.44
N VAL A 288 -21.26 -0.23 -10.21
CA VAL A 288 -22.18 0.72 -9.57
C VAL A 288 -21.55 2.12 -9.45
N ALA A 289 -20.29 2.20 -9.05
CA ALA A 289 -19.59 3.48 -8.97
C ALA A 289 -19.32 4.09 -10.36
N GLU A 290 -18.91 3.28 -11.33
CA GLU A 290 -18.65 3.69 -12.70
C GLU A 290 -19.91 4.24 -13.37
N ASP A 291 -21.06 3.59 -13.16
CA ASP A 291 -22.38 4.05 -13.67
C ASP A 291 -22.76 5.41 -13.08
N TYR A 292 -22.51 5.63 -11.80
CA TYR A 292 -22.75 6.93 -11.17
C TYR A 292 -21.87 8.03 -11.77
N PHE A 293 -20.56 7.78 -11.88
CA PHE A 293 -19.61 8.76 -12.40
C PHE A 293 -19.57 8.83 -13.93
N LYS A 294 -20.37 8.02 -14.64
CA LYS A 294 -20.46 7.95 -16.10
C LYS A 294 -19.10 7.70 -16.78
N ILE A 295 -18.38 6.71 -16.25
CA ILE A 295 -17.12 6.25 -16.84
C ILE A 295 -17.24 4.79 -17.27
N GLU A 296 -16.66 4.45 -18.41
CA GLU A 296 -16.66 3.10 -18.95
C GLU A 296 -15.68 2.19 -18.16
N PRO A 297 -16.06 0.92 -17.85
CA PRO A 297 -15.15 -0.06 -17.28
C PRO A 297 -13.94 -0.30 -18.19
N GLN A 298 -12.73 -0.12 -17.68
CA GLN A 298 -11.51 -0.34 -18.46
C GLN A 298 -10.34 -0.74 -17.57
N GLY A 299 -9.64 -1.79 -17.96
CA GLY A 299 -8.51 -2.34 -17.23
C GLY A 299 -8.90 -3.38 -16.17
N ASN A 300 -7.97 -3.74 -15.32
CA ASN A 300 -8.20 -4.64 -14.19
C ASN A 300 -8.86 -3.89 -13.00
N LEU A 301 -9.16 -4.61 -11.90
CA LEU A 301 -9.80 -4.01 -10.71
C LEU A 301 -9.01 -2.82 -10.16
N ILE A 302 -7.68 -2.89 -10.16
CA ILE A 302 -6.82 -1.81 -9.65
C ILE A 302 -6.91 -0.59 -10.57
N ASP A 303 -6.84 -0.79 -11.90
CA ASP A 303 -6.95 0.30 -12.89
C ASP A 303 -8.30 1.01 -12.76
N ARG A 304 -9.39 0.24 -12.59
CA ARG A 304 -10.74 0.78 -12.38
C ARG A 304 -10.83 1.57 -11.08
N CYS A 305 -10.27 1.06 -9.97
CA CYS A 305 -10.20 1.80 -8.72
C CYS A 305 -9.46 3.13 -8.88
N ARG A 306 -8.33 3.16 -9.59
CA ARG A 306 -7.57 4.39 -9.81
C ARG A 306 -8.35 5.43 -10.62
N ARG A 307 -9.06 5.00 -11.64
CA ARG A 307 -9.90 5.90 -12.45
C ARG A 307 -11.08 6.45 -11.65
N LEU A 308 -11.73 5.63 -10.84
CA LEU A 308 -12.80 6.06 -9.94
C LEU A 308 -12.28 7.02 -8.86
N GLU A 309 -11.10 6.77 -8.31
CA GLU A 309 -10.46 7.67 -7.35
C GLU A 309 -10.23 9.07 -7.96
N GLU A 310 -9.72 9.15 -9.20
CA GLU A 310 -9.52 10.42 -9.89
C GLU A 310 -10.84 11.17 -10.13
N VAL A 311 -11.84 10.48 -10.68
CA VAL A 311 -13.11 11.12 -11.00
C VAL A 311 -13.82 11.56 -9.72
N SER A 312 -13.93 10.70 -8.70
CA SER A 312 -14.54 11.07 -7.42
C SER A 312 -13.81 12.22 -6.74
N TRP A 313 -12.49 12.28 -6.82
CA TRP A 313 -11.69 13.40 -6.31
C TRP A 313 -12.12 14.73 -6.92
N ASN A 314 -12.32 14.79 -8.24
CA ASN A 314 -12.72 16.01 -8.92
C ASN A 314 -14.12 16.49 -8.49
N PHE A 315 -15.04 15.57 -8.16
CA PHE A 315 -16.35 15.91 -7.61
C PHE A 315 -16.30 16.40 -6.16
N ILE A 316 -15.39 15.83 -5.36
CA ILE A 316 -15.30 16.11 -3.90
C ILE A 316 -14.48 17.37 -3.63
N TYR A 317 -13.31 17.52 -4.25
CA TYR A 317 -12.36 18.58 -3.88
C TYR A 317 -12.34 19.79 -4.81
N ARG A 318 -12.98 19.72 -5.97
CA ARG A 318 -13.18 20.83 -6.88
C ARG A 318 -11.93 21.70 -7.09
N GLU A 319 -10.79 21.07 -7.38
CA GLU A 319 -9.51 21.76 -7.66
C GLU A 319 -9.57 22.68 -8.89
N ASP A 320 -10.63 22.57 -9.72
CA ASP A 320 -10.96 23.44 -10.83
C ASP A 320 -11.44 24.83 -10.37
N ILE A 321 -11.86 24.97 -9.11
CA ILE A 321 -12.33 26.25 -8.54
C ILE A 321 -11.17 26.91 -7.79
N PRO A 322 -10.55 27.97 -8.35
CA PRO A 322 -9.34 28.57 -7.76
C PRO A 322 -9.63 29.37 -6.48
N SER A 323 -10.88 29.78 -6.27
CA SER A 323 -11.29 30.55 -5.10
C SER A 323 -12.81 30.43 -4.83
N TRP A 324 -13.16 30.25 -3.58
CA TRP A 324 -14.54 30.28 -3.11
C TRP A 324 -15.09 31.70 -2.91
N ARG A 325 -14.27 32.73 -3.13
CA ARG A 325 -14.69 34.14 -3.04
C ARG A 325 -15.70 34.46 -4.14
N GLY A 326 -16.87 35.01 -3.75
CA GLY A 326 -17.95 35.39 -4.67
C GLY A 326 -18.96 34.27 -4.98
N ILE A 327 -18.76 33.06 -4.45
CA ILE A 327 -19.74 31.97 -4.51
C ILE A 327 -20.73 32.17 -3.37
N SER A 328 -22.04 32.15 -3.67
CA SER A 328 -23.09 32.29 -2.65
C SER A 328 -23.12 31.07 -1.73
N ALA A 329 -23.59 31.26 -0.50
CA ALA A 329 -23.76 30.17 0.48
C ALA A 329 -24.65 29.03 -0.06
N PHE A 330 -25.68 29.39 -0.87
CA PHE A 330 -26.53 28.39 -1.51
C PHE A 330 -25.79 27.55 -2.57
N GLN A 331 -24.99 28.19 -3.44
CA GLN A 331 -24.15 27.47 -4.41
C GLN A 331 -23.11 26.59 -3.72
N GLN A 332 -22.53 27.07 -2.62
CA GLN A 332 -21.62 26.27 -1.79
C GLN A 332 -22.33 25.05 -1.21
N GLY A 333 -23.53 25.22 -0.66
CA GLY A 333 -24.34 24.11 -0.14
C GLY A 333 -24.67 23.06 -1.21
N LEU A 334 -24.96 23.48 -2.45
CA LEU A 334 -25.17 22.55 -3.57
C LEU A 334 -23.88 21.80 -3.93
N ALA A 335 -22.74 22.47 -3.90
CA ALA A 335 -21.45 21.83 -4.14
C ALA A 335 -21.11 20.80 -3.04
N ASP A 336 -21.38 21.14 -1.76
CA ASP A 336 -21.19 20.25 -0.64
C ASP A 336 -22.10 19.01 -0.76
N TRP A 337 -23.36 19.17 -1.20
CA TRP A 337 -24.25 18.05 -1.44
C TRP A 337 -23.70 17.09 -2.52
N VAL A 338 -23.26 17.63 -3.66
CA VAL A 338 -22.63 16.82 -4.70
C VAL A 338 -21.38 16.09 -4.16
N ALA A 339 -20.56 16.74 -3.34
CA ALA A 339 -19.37 16.14 -2.76
C ALA A 339 -19.70 15.02 -1.75
N GLU A 340 -20.78 15.17 -0.96
CA GLU A 340 -21.26 14.12 -0.05
C GLU A 340 -21.74 12.90 -0.82
N GLU A 341 -22.53 13.09 -1.88
CA GLU A 341 -23.02 12.01 -2.73
C GLU A 341 -21.88 11.28 -3.43
N ALA A 342 -20.94 12.02 -4.05
CA ALA A 342 -19.74 11.45 -4.65
C ALA A 342 -18.89 10.68 -3.62
N THR A 343 -18.79 11.17 -2.37
CA THR A 343 -18.09 10.48 -1.28
C THR A 343 -18.78 9.17 -0.92
N LEU A 344 -20.11 9.12 -0.95
CA LEU A 344 -20.88 7.91 -0.70
C LEU A 344 -20.62 6.88 -1.81
N GLN A 345 -20.68 7.29 -3.07
CA GLN A 345 -20.44 6.41 -4.23
C GLN A 345 -18.98 5.91 -4.29
N ALA A 346 -18.02 6.73 -3.88
CA ALA A 346 -16.62 6.30 -3.78
C ALA A 346 -16.39 5.18 -2.75
N LYS A 347 -17.34 4.91 -1.83
CA LYS A 347 -17.24 3.77 -0.89
C LYS A 347 -17.24 2.43 -1.60
N HIS A 348 -17.94 2.29 -2.73
CA HIS A 348 -17.95 1.06 -3.54
C HIS A 348 -16.54 0.72 -4.03
N MET A 349 -15.83 1.69 -4.56
CA MET A 349 -14.42 1.53 -4.97
C MET A 349 -13.51 1.21 -3.77
N ARG A 350 -13.68 1.88 -2.62
CA ARG A 350 -12.87 1.64 -1.42
C ARG A 350 -13.10 0.24 -0.82
N LEU A 351 -14.29 -0.33 -1.01
CA LEU A 351 -14.57 -1.71 -0.67
C LEU A 351 -13.65 -2.63 -1.50
N VAL A 352 -13.58 -2.41 -2.80
CA VAL A 352 -12.74 -3.19 -3.71
C VAL A 352 -11.25 -3.09 -3.34
N GLU A 353 -10.74 -1.88 -3.10
CA GLU A 353 -9.35 -1.69 -2.65
C GLU A 353 -9.00 -2.49 -1.39
N SER A 354 -9.96 -2.71 -0.50
CA SER A 354 -9.74 -3.45 0.75
C SER A 354 -9.54 -4.95 0.52
N PHE A 355 -10.05 -5.51 -0.58
CA PHE A 355 -10.07 -6.94 -0.83
C PHE A 355 -9.26 -7.39 -2.06
N VAL A 356 -8.72 -6.47 -2.85
CA VAL A 356 -8.03 -6.78 -4.11
C VAL A 356 -6.83 -7.75 -3.95
N ALA A 357 -6.25 -7.83 -2.77
CA ALA A 357 -5.13 -8.72 -2.45
C ALA A 357 -5.56 -10.02 -1.74
N VAL A 358 -6.85 -10.16 -1.40
CA VAL A 358 -7.36 -11.35 -0.72
C VAL A 358 -7.60 -12.46 -1.74
N THR A 359 -6.95 -13.59 -1.53
CA THR A 359 -7.07 -14.79 -2.37
C THR A 359 -7.23 -16.04 -1.51
N SER A 360 -7.80 -17.11 -2.05
CA SER A 360 -8.09 -18.37 -1.36
C SER A 360 -6.84 -19.14 -0.91
N ASP A 361 -5.71 -18.89 -1.57
CA ASP A 361 -4.41 -19.53 -1.28
C ASP A 361 -3.65 -18.88 -0.12
N TYR A 362 -4.04 -17.64 0.28
CA TYR A 362 -3.32 -16.92 1.33
C TYR A 362 -3.40 -17.62 2.68
N ILE A 363 -4.57 -18.14 3.04
CA ILE A 363 -4.76 -18.95 4.24
C ILE A 363 -5.54 -20.22 3.91
N THR A 364 -4.93 -21.35 4.20
CA THR A 364 -5.53 -22.69 4.04
C THR A 364 -5.32 -23.49 5.33
N LYS A 365 -6.00 -24.62 5.49
CA LYS A 365 -5.82 -25.49 6.67
C LYS A 365 -4.36 -25.89 6.91
N ASP A 366 -3.57 -26.02 5.84
CA ASP A 366 -2.18 -26.50 5.91
C ASP A 366 -1.19 -25.37 6.24
N ASN A 367 -1.60 -24.09 6.12
CA ASN A 367 -0.70 -22.94 6.29
C ASN A 367 -1.21 -21.89 7.30
N ILE A 368 -2.03 -22.31 8.28
CA ILE A 368 -2.55 -21.41 9.30
C ILE A 368 -1.42 -20.86 10.16
N THR A 369 -1.21 -19.55 10.10
CA THR A 369 -0.32 -18.79 11.00
C THR A 369 -1.12 -17.73 11.74
N ALA A 370 -0.59 -17.27 12.88
CA ALA A 370 -1.25 -16.20 13.63
C ALA A 370 -1.25 -14.88 12.85
N GLU A 371 -0.24 -14.65 12.04
CA GLU A 371 -0.09 -13.50 11.17
C GLU A 371 -1.20 -13.48 10.12
N ARG A 372 -1.32 -14.53 9.30
CA ARG A 372 -2.32 -14.65 8.25
C ARG A 372 -3.74 -14.56 8.79
N MET A 373 -4.00 -15.27 9.89
CA MET A 373 -5.31 -15.23 10.56
C MET A 373 -5.65 -13.83 11.06
N ALA A 374 -4.69 -13.15 11.68
CA ALA A 374 -4.87 -11.79 12.17
C ALA A 374 -5.10 -10.79 11.03
N GLU A 375 -4.37 -10.91 9.93
CA GLU A 375 -4.45 -10.02 8.78
C GLU A 375 -5.81 -10.10 8.10
N ILE A 376 -6.29 -11.31 7.78
CA ILE A 376 -7.65 -11.47 7.22
C ILE A 376 -8.70 -10.96 8.19
N ALA A 377 -8.63 -11.31 9.48
CA ALA A 377 -9.60 -10.82 10.47
C ALA A 377 -9.58 -9.28 10.61
N LEU A 378 -8.42 -8.63 10.46
CA LEU A 378 -8.29 -7.17 10.49
C LEU A 378 -8.81 -6.51 9.21
N ILE A 379 -8.68 -7.15 8.03
CA ILE A 379 -9.28 -6.67 6.78
C ILE A 379 -10.81 -6.72 6.89
N LEU A 380 -11.36 -7.84 7.35
CA LEU A 380 -12.81 -7.97 7.59
C LEU A 380 -13.30 -6.94 8.64
N PHE A 381 -12.52 -6.71 9.70
CA PHE A 381 -12.81 -5.69 10.70
C PHE A 381 -12.89 -4.29 10.08
N ASP A 382 -11.92 -3.91 9.27
CA ASP A 382 -11.93 -2.60 8.62
C ASP A 382 -13.13 -2.45 7.68
N CYS A 383 -13.48 -3.48 6.93
CA CYS A 383 -14.66 -3.49 6.07
C CYS A 383 -15.95 -3.26 6.88
N VAL A 384 -16.17 -4.07 7.92
CA VAL A 384 -17.37 -3.97 8.78
C VAL A 384 -17.45 -2.60 9.44
N GLU A 385 -16.36 -2.09 10.01
CA GLU A 385 -16.35 -0.77 10.65
C GLU A 385 -16.62 0.37 9.65
N ARG A 386 -16.07 0.30 8.44
CA ARG A 386 -16.34 1.31 7.39
C ARG A 386 -17.80 1.29 6.93
N ILE A 387 -18.39 0.11 6.76
CA ILE A 387 -19.81 -0.03 6.42
C ILE A 387 -20.68 0.56 7.54
N ARG A 388 -20.31 0.37 8.81
CA ARG A 388 -20.95 1.00 9.98
C ARG A 388 -20.76 2.52 10.08
N GLY A 389 -20.02 3.14 9.17
CA GLY A 389 -19.81 4.59 9.10
C GLY A 389 -18.54 5.10 9.80
N VAL A 390 -17.67 4.23 10.29
CA VAL A 390 -16.40 4.65 10.90
C VAL A 390 -15.41 5.04 9.80
N LYS A 391 -15.13 6.35 9.67
CA LYS A 391 -14.23 6.88 8.62
C LYS A 391 -12.82 6.29 8.70
N ILE A 392 -12.28 6.14 9.90
CA ILE A 392 -10.94 5.57 10.16
C ILE A 392 -11.11 4.48 11.22
N PRO A 393 -11.19 3.20 10.84
CA PRO A 393 -11.26 2.10 11.77
C PRO A 393 -10.05 2.08 12.71
N LYS A 394 -10.30 1.86 13.99
CA LYS A 394 -9.25 1.71 14.99
C LYS A 394 -8.96 0.23 15.17
N ARG A 395 -8.08 -0.32 14.33
CA ARG A 395 -7.68 -1.73 14.40
C ARG A 395 -7.28 -2.12 15.83
N PRO A 396 -7.77 -3.22 16.40
CA PRO A 396 -7.32 -3.69 17.70
C PRO A 396 -5.84 -4.10 17.66
N ARG A 397 -5.11 -3.83 18.75
CA ARG A 397 -3.73 -4.29 18.89
C ARG A 397 -3.70 -5.74 19.39
N LEU A 398 -3.43 -6.68 18.49
CA LEU A 398 -3.49 -8.11 18.80
C LEU A 398 -2.27 -8.57 19.60
N GLY A 399 -1.04 -8.12 19.25
CA GLY A 399 0.17 -8.54 19.92
C GLY A 399 1.31 -7.54 19.86
N LYS A 400 2.43 -7.86 20.53
CA LYS A 400 3.71 -7.22 20.26
C LYS A 400 4.30 -7.84 19.01
N ARG A 401 4.85 -6.99 18.12
CA ARG A 401 5.42 -7.41 16.84
C ARG A 401 6.92 -7.14 16.79
N TRP A 402 7.60 -7.89 15.97
CA TRP A 402 8.93 -7.60 15.48
C TRP A 402 8.89 -7.54 13.95
N VAL A 403 9.86 -6.85 13.37
CA VAL A 403 9.91 -6.61 11.93
C VAL A 403 11.23 -7.12 11.38
N LYS A 404 11.18 -7.86 10.26
CA LYS A 404 12.34 -8.26 9.49
C LYS A 404 12.45 -7.38 8.23
N ILE A 405 13.60 -6.75 8.04
CA ILE A 405 13.96 -6.05 6.80
C ILE A 405 14.93 -6.93 6.04
N THR A 406 14.62 -7.26 4.81
CA THR A 406 15.47 -8.06 3.93
C THR A 406 15.87 -7.23 2.72
N VAL A 407 17.16 -7.21 2.39
CA VAL A 407 17.69 -6.49 1.23
C VAL A 407 17.89 -7.48 0.10
N GLY A 408 17.34 -7.18 -1.08
CA GLY A 408 17.47 -7.99 -2.28
C GLY A 408 18.72 -7.67 -3.09
N GLU A 409 18.79 -8.26 -4.28
CA GLU A 409 19.88 -8.03 -5.22
C GLU A 409 19.62 -6.79 -6.07
N PRO A 410 20.65 -6.01 -6.40
CA PRO A 410 20.53 -4.84 -7.25
C PRO A 410 20.10 -5.18 -8.67
N ILE A 411 19.13 -4.44 -9.22
CA ILE A 411 18.68 -4.55 -10.60
C ILE A 411 19.14 -3.31 -11.37
N SER A 412 19.88 -3.48 -12.45
CA SER A 412 20.34 -2.37 -13.30
C SER A 412 19.30 -2.01 -14.36
N ALA A 413 18.70 -0.80 -14.27
CA ALA A 413 17.86 -0.26 -15.33
C ALA A 413 18.72 0.21 -16.53
N SER A 414 19.93 0.68 -16.28
CA SER A 414 20.82 1.17 -17.31
C SER A 414 21.24 0.08 -18.32
N GLU A 415 21.46 -1.16 -17.86
CA GLU A 415 21.79 -2.30 -18.74
C GLU A 415 20.66 -2.65 -19.70
N ARG A 416 19.40 -2.38 -19.32
CA ARG A 416 18.20 -2.66 -20.11
C ARG A 416 17.78 -1.48 -21.01
N TYR A 417 18.43 -0.35 -20.87
CA TYR A 417 18.07 0.87 -21.61
C TYR A 417 18.27 0.73 -23.12
N GLY A 418 19.18 -0.12 -23.55
CA GLY A 418 19.37 -0.44 -24.98
C GLY A 418 18.06 -0.86 -25.65
N VAL A 419 17.36 -1.83 -25.07
CA VAL A 419 16.07 -2.33 -25.54
C VAL A 419 14.96 -1.27 -25.39
N TYR A 420 14.93 -0.57 -24.24
CA TYR A 420 13.93 0.47 -23.97
C TYR A 420 13.89 1.56 -25.04
N LYS A 421 15.03 2.00 -25.58
CA LYS A 421 15.11 3.08 -26.56
C LYS A 421 14.80 2.66 -28.01
N GLU A 422 14.67 1.38 -28.33
CA GLU A 422 14.45 0.89 -29.71
C GLU A 422 13.10 1.30 -30.30
N GLY A 423 12.08 1.54 -29.45
CA GLY A 423 10.77 1.98 -29.89
C GLY A 423 9.71 1.89 -28.79
N ARG A 424 8.49 2.34 -29.13
CA ARG A 424 7.38 2.40 -28.14
C ARG A 424 6.96 1.02 -27.61
N HIS A 425 6.96 0.00 -28.47
CA HIS A 425 6.60 -1.36 -28.09
C HIS A 425 7.67 -1.96 -27.17
N GLN A 426 8.94 -1.83 -27.53
CA GLN A 426 10.09 -2.30 -26.76
C GLN A 426 10.20 -1.58 -25.42
N ALA A 427 9.91 -0.28 -25.38
CA ALA A 427 9.85 0.49 -24.15
C ALA A 427 8.78 -0.06 -23.18
N LYS A 428 7.58 -0.34 -23.71
CA LYS A 428 6.51 -0.95 -22.90
C LYS A 428 6.90 -2.32 -22.36
N GLN A 429 7.50 -3.16 -23.22
CA GLN A 429 7.96 -4.50 -22.81
C GLN A 429 9.07 -4.41 -21.76
N ALA A 430 10.08 -3.57 -21.96
CA ALA A 430 11.17 -3.40 -20.99
C ALA A 430 10.66 -2.92 -19.61
N VAL A 431 9.64 -2.06 -19.58
CA VAL A 431 9.01 -1.65 -18.32
C VAL A 431 8.26 -2.82 -17.67
N GLN A 432 7.53 -3.62 -18.43
CA GLN A 432 6.83 -4.80 -17.93
C GLN A 432 7.82 -5.83 -17.36
N ASP A 433 8.89 -6.13 -18.09
CA ASP A 433 9.92 -7.09 -17.68
C ASP A 433 10.62 -6.65 -16.40
N LEU A 434 10.99 -5.38 -16.30
CA LEU A 434 11.61 -4.82 -15.10
C LEU A 434 10.64 -4.83 -13.90
N THR A 435 9.35 -4.55 -14.14
CA THR A 435 8.32 -4.62 -13.10
C THR A 435 8.14 -6.05 -12.59
N ALA A 436 8.08 -7.04 -13.50
CA ALA A 436 7.96 -8.46 -13.15
C ALA A 436 9.18 -8.95 -12.36
N GLU A 437 10.38 -8.51 -12.72
CA GLU A 437 11.61 -8.86 -11.98
C GLU A 437 11.63 -8.28 -10.58
N ILE A 438 11.22 -7.00 -10.43
CA ILE A 438 11.07 -6.39 -9.09
C ILE A 438 10.06 -7.18 -8.26
N GLN A 439 8.94 -7.58 -8.84
CA GLN A 439 7.91 -8.38 -8.15
C GLN A 439 8.49 -9.72 -7.68
N THR A 440 9.10 -10.47 -8.58
CA THR A 440 9.71 -11.77 -8.25
C THR A 440 10.75 -11.64 -7.14
N GLN A 441 11.59 -10.60 -7.18
CA GLN A 441 12.55 -10.38 -6.11
C GLN A 441 11.89 -10.01 -4.79
N LEU A 442 10.85 -9.15 -4.77
CA LEU A 442 10.12 -8.82 -3.56
C LEU A 442 9.42 -10.05 -2.95
N GLU A 443 8.85 -10.92 -3.79
CA GLU A 443 8.26 -12.20 -3.37
C GLU A 443 9.31 -13.11 -2.73
N ASN A 444 10.51 -13.22 -3.31
CA ASN A 444 11.61 -14.02 -2.76
C ASN A 444 12.18 -13.46 -1.44
N LEU A 445 11.91 -12.21 -1.09
CA LEU A 445 12.36 -11.59 0.17
C LEU A 445 11.41 -11.82 1.35
N ILE A 446 10.28 -12.48 1.12
CA ILE A 446 9.21 -12.66 2.10
C ILE A 446 9.34 -13.98 2.89
N PHE A 447 10.43 -14.69 2.85
CA PHE A 447 10.57 -15.99 3.52
C PHE A 447 11.69 -16.06 4.54
#